data_97a836cf3285b2bb53db920d16aee004
#
_entry.id   97a836cf3285b2bb53db920d16aee004
#
_cell.length_a   1.000
_cell.length_b   1.000
_cell.length_c   1.000
_cell.angle_alpha   90.00
_cell.angle_beta   90.00
_cell.angle_gamma   90.00
#
_symmetry.space_group_name_H-M   'P 1'
#
loop_
_entity.id
_entity.type
_entity.pdbx_description
1 polymer ?
#
loop_
_entity_poly.entity_id
_entity_poly.type
_entity_poly.pdbx_seq_one_letter_code
_entity_poly.pdbx_strand_id
1 'polypeptide(L)'
;MNLFSYDSPFSRFLYFVADIVTLHFLWILYSLPLITIGASTTALYYSCMKRIRTGEGYVTRNFRKSFRQNFKQSTILWVILALAGFIFSIDIRFSMALDNAMGRVMLASCSVFLIPFVLISLYIFPVQAKFENNIFNNVKNALFMSIRHFFCSLLLIVIYLTIILLGISFPPFIGLFLCCGIGLTGYLTSNIFIYIFRKYIPDELEQDLDASGKTFY
;
A
#
# COMPACT_ATOMS: atom_id res chain seq x y z
N MET A 1 -36.09 9.03 15.41
CA MET A 1 -34.71 8.49 15.15
C MET A 1 -33.81 9.69 14.94
N ASN A 2 -32.94 10.01 15.89
CA ASN A 2 -32.04 11.15 15.75
C ASN A 2 -30.91 10.76 14.77
N LEU A 3 -30.94 11.31 13.56
CA LEU A 3 -29.95 11.10 12.48
C LEU A 3 -28.51 11.46 12.92
N PHE A 4 -28.36 12.26 13.98
CA PHE A 4 -27.09 12.71 14.55
C PHE A 4 -26.70 11.99 15.86
N SER A 5 -27.37 10.89 16.21
CA SER A 5 -26.91 10.07 17.34
C SER A 5 -25.55 9.44 17.00
N TYR A 6 -24.66 9.36 18.01
CA TYR A 6 -23.27 8.85 17.88
C TYR A 6 -23.22 7.43 17.27
N ASP A 7 -24.30 6.65 17.42
CA ASP A 7 -24.45 5.28 16.91
C ASP A 7 -25.22 5.16 15.59
N SER A 8 -25.58 6.28 14.94
CA SER A 8 -26.31 6.21 13.68
C SER A 8 -25.41 5.68 12.54
N PRO A 9 -25.93 4.92 11.57
CA PRO A 9 -25.17 4.47 10.40
C PRO A 9 -24.54 5.63 9.62
N PHE A 10 -25.21 6.79 9.62
CA PHE A 10 -24.75 8.00 8.98
C PHE A 10 -23.52 8.59 9.68
N SER A 11 -23.52 8.66 11.02
CA SER A 11 -22.36 9.12 11.79
C SER A 11 -21.15 8.21 11.59
N ARG A 12 -21.34 6.88 11.56
CA ARG A 12 -20.27 5.92 11.28
C ARG A 12 -19.67 6.11 9.90
N PHE A 13 -20.48 6.38 8.88
CA PHE A 13 -20.02 6.69 7.53
C PHE A 13 -19.20 7.99 7.49
N LEU A 14 -19.66 9.06 8.17
CA LEU A 14 -18.92 10.32 8.24
C LEU A 14 -17.55 10.15 8.93
N TYR A 15 -17.51 9.42 10.05
CA TYR A 15 -16.22 9.11 10.73
C TYR A 15 -15.28 8.30 9.82
N PHE A 16 -15.81 7.34 9.08
CA PHE A 16 -15.05 6.58 8.13
C PHE A 16 -14.42 7.46 7.04
N VAL A 17 -15.22 8.35 6.44
CA VAL A 17 -14.74 9.30 5.42
C VAL A 17 -13.69 10.25 6.02
N ALA A 18 -13.93 10.78 7.23
CA ALA A 18 -12.98 11.65 7.92
C ALA A 18 -11.64 10.95 8.20
N ASP A 19 -11.68 9.68 8.59
CA ASP A 19 -10.45 8.89 8.83
C ASP A 19 -9.64 8.70 7.54
N ILE A 20 -10.30 8.39 6.41
CA ILE A 20 -9.63 8.22 5.10
C ILE A 20 -9.01 9.53 4.63
N VAL A 21 -9.75 10.63 4.73
CA VAL A 21 -9.26 11.97 4.37
C VAL A 21 -8.09 12.35 5.26
N THR A 22 -8.18 12.10 6.57
CA THR A 22 -7.08 12.35 7.52
C THR A 22 -5.83 11.55 7.15
N LEU A 23 -5.96 10.27 6.84
CA LEU A 23 -4.84 9.42 6.43
C LEU A 23 -4.22 9.90 5.11
N HIS A 24 -5.04 10.37 4.18
CA HIS A 24 -4.56 10.94 2.92
C HIS A 24 -3.67 12.17 3.15
N PHE A 25 -4.14 13.14 3.94
CA PHE A 25 -3.37 14.35 4.24
C PHE A 25 -2.14 14.05 5.10
N LEU A 26 -2.21 13.12 6.04
CA LEU A 26 -1.05 12.68 6.79
C LEU A 26 0.00 12.06 5.85
N TRP A 27 -0.42 11.22 4.91
CA TRP A 27 0.50 10.63 3.95
C TRP A 27 1.19 11.72 3.12
N ILE A 28 0.45 12.70 2.58
CA ILE A 28 1.04 13.82 1.83
C ILE A 28 2.03 14.59 2.69
N LEU A 29 1.64 15.01 3.90
CA LEU A 29 2.49 15.79 4.80
C LEU A 29 3.80 15.09 5.14
N TYR A 30 3.73 13.79 5.48
CA TYR A 30 4.90 13.01 5.85
C TYR A 30 5.72 12.52 4.65
N SER A 31 5.19 12.64 3.43
CA SER A 31 5.88 12.33 2.17
C SER A 31 6.52 13.55 1.50
N LEU A 32 6.38 14.75 2.07
CA LEU A 32 7.00 15.98 1.53
C LEU A 32 8.52 15.81 1.29
N PRO A 33 9.30 15.23 2.23
CA PRO A 33 10.63 14.78 1.90
C PRO A 33 10.52 13.49 1.09
N LEU A 34 10.71 13.51 -0.22
CA LEU A 34 10.52 12.37 -1.13
C LEU A 34 11.14 11.04 -0.65
N ILE A 35 12.19 11.12 0.15
CA ILE A 35 12.86 9.96 0.76
C ILE A 35 12.00 9.22 1.79
N THR A 36 10.98 9.88 2.36
CA THR A 36 10.12 9.33 3.42
C THR A 36 8.83 8.70 2.89
N ILE A 37 8.61 8.70 1.57
CA ILE A 37 7.42 8.10 0.93
C ILE A 37 7.22 6.64 1.38
N GLY A 38 8.30 5.85 1.49
CA GLY A 38 8.23 4.47 1.96
C GLY A 38 7.72 4.36 3.40
N ALA A 39 8.22 5.20 4.30
CA ALA A 39 7.79 5.22 5.69
C ALA A 39 6.33 5.68 5.83
N SER A 40 5.92 6.70 5.05
CA SER A 40 4.54 7.19 5.00
C SER A 40 3.58 6.13 4.46
N THR A 41 3.99 5.39 3.42
CA THR A 41 3.20 4.31 2.83
C THR A 41 3.05 3.13 3.81
N THR A 42 4.12 2.74 4.50
CA THR A 42 4.06 1.72 5.56
C THR A 42 3.11 2.15 6.69
N ALA A 43 3.18 3.41 7.12
CA ALA A 43 2.32 3.95 8.17
C ALA A 43 0.85 4.03 7.73
N LEU A 44 0.59 4.35 6.46
CA LEU A 44 -0.74 4.33 5.86
C LEU A 44 -1.34 2.92 5.92
N TYR A 45 -0.63 1.90 5.43
CA TYR A 45 -1.08 0.51 5.46
C TYR A 45 -1.33 0.02 6.88
N TYR A 46 -0.42 0.29 7.81
CA TYR A 46 -0.61 -0.06 9.22
C TYR A 46 -1.91 0.51 9.79
N SER A 47 -2.15 1.82 9.55
CA SER A 47 -3.32 2.52 10.08
C SER A 47 -4.61 2.03 9.43
N CYS A 48 -4.61 1.79 8.10
CA CYS A 48 -5.76 1.24 7.39
C CYS A 48 -6.08 -0.18 7.86
N MET A 49 -5.09 -1.07 7.94
CA MET A 49 -5.29 -2.45 8.41
C MET A 49 -5.80 -2.48 9.85
N LYS A 50 -5.24 -1.64 10.73
CA LYS A 50 -5.70 -1.54 12.12
C LYS A 50 -7.13 -1.02 12.18
N ARG A 51 -7.47 0.05 11.44
CA ARG A 51 -8.82 0.61 11.37
C ARG A 51 -9.86 -0.42 10.91
N ILE A 52 -9.52 -1.23 9.90
CA ILE A 52 -10.40 -2.29 9.39
C ILE A 52 -10.63 -3.37 10.45
N ARG A 53 -9.59 -3.75 11.18
CA ARG A 53 -9.63 -4.87 12.14
C ARG A 53 -10.31 -4.50 13.45
N THR A 54 -9.99 -3.33 14.02
CA THR A 54 -10.46 -2.94 15.36
C THR A 54 -11.66 -2.01 15.34
N GLY A 55 -11.99 -1.39 14.20
CA GLY A 55 -13.01 -0.37 14.11
C GLY A 55 -12.64 0.98 14.78
N GLU A 56 -11.44 1.08 15.40
CA GLU A 56 -11.00 2.26 16.14
C GLU A 56 -10.58 3.42 15.23
N GLY A 57 -11.10 4.63 15.49
CA GLY A 57 -10.83 5.87 14.76
C GLY A 57 -9.54 6.60 15.12
N TYR A 58 -8.59 6.00 15.85
CA TYR A 58 -7.32 6.65 16.23
C TYR A 58 -6.27 6.64 15.11
N VAL A 59 -6.67 6.91 13.88
CA VAL A 59 -5.83 6.76 12.68
C VAL A 59 -4.57 7.63 12.73
N THR A 60 -4.66 8.85 13.22
CA THR A 60 -3.51 9.78 13.36
C THR A 60 -2.46 9.24 14.33
N ARG A 61 -2.89 8.73 15.49
CA ARG A 61 -1.99 8.15 16.48
C ARG A 61 -1.29 6.90 15.93
N ASN A 62 -2.05 6.03 15.28
CA ASN A 62 -1.55 4.80 14.68
C ASN A 62 -0.56 5.10 13.55
N PHE A 63 -0.85 6.09 12.70
CA PHE A 63 0.04 6.53 11.63
C PHE A 63 1.38 7.04 12.18
N ARG A 64 1.36 7.97 13.15
CA ARG A 64 2.58 8.52 13.76
C ARG A 64 3.40 7.43 14.45
N LYS A 65 2.75 6.49 15.14
CA LYS A 65 3.43 5.37 15.80
C LYS A 65 4.16 4.51 14.76
N SER A 66 3.46 4.03 13.74
CA SER A 66 4.05 3.18 12.70
C SER A 66 5.12 3.92 11.89
N PHE A 67 4.90 5.21 11.55
CA PHE A 67 5.89 6.01 10.86
C PHE A 67 7.22 6.05 11.62
N ARG A 68 7.19 6.34 12.93
CA ARG A 68 8.42 6.40 13.76
C ARG A 68 9.10 5.03 13.88
N GLN A 69 8.33 3.97 14.10
CA GLN A 69 8.86 2.62 14.29
C GLN A 69 9.52 2.08 13.02
N ASN A 70 8.92 2.33 11.85
CA ASN A 70 9.38 1.77 10.58
C ASN A 70 10.24 2.75 9.76
N PHE A 71 10.47 3.98 10.24
CA PHE A 71 11.10 5.06 9.50
C PHE A 71 12.38 4.62 8.78
N LYS A 72 13.35 4.08 9.52
CA LYS A 72 14.67 3.71 8.98
C LYS A 72 14.57 2.59 7.94
N GLN A 73 13.87 1.51 8.26
CA GLN A 73 13.77 0.35 7.35
C GLN A 73 12.98 0.69 6.09
N SER A 74 11.82 1.33 6.23
CA SER A 74 10.96 1.66 5.10
C SER A 74 11.59 2.71 4.19
N THR A 75 12.37 3.65 4.75
CA THR A 75 13.12 4.64 3.96
C THR A 75 14.22 3.96 3.13
N ILE A 76 15.00 3.05 3.73
CA ILE A 76 16.01 2.28 3.00
C ILE A 76 15.37 1.46 1.88
N LEU A 77 14.27 0.74 2.17
CA LEU A 77 13.54 -0.03 1.17
C LEU A 77 13.05 0.84 0.01
N TRP A 78 12.49 2.01 0.32
CA TRP A 78 12.04 2.96 -0.68
C TRP A 78 13.17 3.45 -1.58
N VAL A 79 14.31 3.84 -0.99
CA VAL A 79 15.48 4.30 -1.76
C VAL A 79 15.98 3.20 -2.69
N ILE A 80 16.07 1.95 -2.21
CA ILE A 80 16.48 0.80 -3.04
C ILE A 80 15.50 0.61 -4.21
N LEU A 81 14.19 0.64 -3.94
CA LEU A 81 13.18 0.50 -4.99
C LEU A 81 13.20 1.67 -5.98
N ALA A 82 13.37 2.90 -5.50
CA ALA A 82 13.44 4.08 -6.36
C ALA A 82 14.66 4.03 -7.28
N LEU A 83 15.83 3.64 -6.75
CA LEU A 83 17.04 3.45 -7.55
C LEU A 83 16.89 2.34 -8.58
N ALA A 84 16.34 1.19 -8.18
CA ALA A 84 16.07 0.09 -9.10
C ALA A 84 15.08 0.49 -10.20
N GLY A 85 13.98 1.18 -9.85
CA GLY A 85 13.02 1.70 -10.82
C GLY A 85 13.62 2.73 -11.77
N PHE A 86 14.52 3.58 -11.28
CA PHE A 86 15.26 4.52 -12.11
C PHE A 86 16.18 3.80 -13.11
N ILE A 87 16.92 2.78 -12.67
CA ILE A 87 17.75 1.95 -13.55
C ILE A 87 16.89 1.28 -14.62
N PHE A 88 15.78 0.62 -14.25
CA PHE A 88 14.85 0.03 -15.22
C PHE A 88 14.31 1.04 -16.24
N SER A 89 14.02 2.27 -15.81
CA SER A 89 13.53 3.30 -16.71
C SER A 89 14.57 3.74 -17.75
N ILE A 90 15.86 3.78 -17.37
CA ILE A 90 16.97 4.05 -18.29
C ILE A 90 17.15 2.89 -19.27
N ASP A 91 17.18 1.65 -18.75
CA ASP A 91 17.40 0.45 -19.57
C ASP A 91 16.29 0.30 -20.64
N ILE A 92 15.04 0.52 -20.26
CA ILE A 92 13.90 0.47 -21.19
C ILE A 92 14.04 1.55 -22.27
N ARG A 93 14.33 2.80 -21.89
CA ARG A 93 14.51 3.90 -22.86
C ARG A 93 15.66 3.64 -23.82
N PHE A 94 16.80 3.17 -23.28
CA PHE A 94 17.98 2.85 -24.07
C PHE A 94 17.70 1.69 -25.04
N SER A 95 17.06 0.62 -24.56
CA SER A 95 16.69 -0.53 -25.36
C SER A 95 15.73 -0.17 -26.50
N MET A 96 14.77 0.75 -26.26
CA MET A 96 13.83 1.26 -27.27
C MET A 96 14.52 2.17 -28.31
N ALA A 97 15.58 2.88 -27.92
CA ALA A 97 16.36 3.72 -28.82
C ALA A 97 17.27 2.92 -29.76
N LEU A 98 17.58 1.66 -29.42
CA LEU A 98 18.35 0.76 -30.27
C LEU A 98 17.44 0.02 -31.24
N ASP A 99 17.38 0.46 -32.50
CA ASP A 99 16.57 -0.18 -33.55
C ASP A 99 17.30 -1.40 -34.17
N ASN A 100 17.77 -2.32 -33.32
CA ASN A 100 18.50 -3.51 -33.74
C ASN A 100 18.14 -4.75 -32.90
N ALA A 101 18.74 -5.91 -33.26
CA ALA A 101 18.52 -7.15 -32.53
C ALA A 101 18.97 -7.06 -31.05
N MET A 102 20.01 -6.28 -30.78
CA MET A 102 20.53 -6.10 -29.43
C MET A 102 19.54 -5.35 -28.52
N GLY A 103 18.88 -4.28 -29.02
CA GLY A 103 17.85 -3.57 -28.31
C GLY A 103 16.67 -4.48 -27.92
N ARG A 104 16.25 -5.37 -28.82
CA ARG A 104 15.17 -6.35 -28.53
C ARG A 104 15.56 -7.35 -27.45
N VAL A 105 16.79 -7.86 -27.47
CA VAL A 105 17.30 -8.77 -26.42
C VAL A 105 17.40 -8.07 -25.08
N MET A 106 17.89 -6.83 -25.04
CA MET A 106 17.95 -6.03 -23.81
C MET A 106 16.54 -5.77 -23.25
N LEU A 107 15.60 -5.40 -24.09
CA LEU A 107 14.20 -5.18 -23.67
C LEU A 107 13.56 -6.46 -23.12
N ALA A 108 13.80 -7.60 -23.74
CA ALA A 108 13.31 -8.89 -23.25
C ALA A 108 13.90 -9.26 -21.89
N SER A 109 15.22 -9.11 -21.70
CA SER A 109 15.88 -9.38 -20.41
C SER A 109 15.40 -8.43 -19.31
N CYS A 110 15.29 -7.13 -19.62
CA CYS A 110 14.76 -6.14 -18.68
C CYS A 110 13.32 -6.49 -18.24
N SER A 111 12.46 -6.93 -19.16
CA SER A 111 11.07 -7.32 -18.88
C SER A 111 10.98 -8.50 -17.91
N VAL A 112 11.89 -9.47 -17.99
CA VAL A 112 11.94 -10.62 -17.07
C VAL A 112 12.23 -10.17 -15.63
N PHE A 113 13.15 -9.21 -15.44
CA PHE A 113 13.48 -8.69 -14.11
C PHE A 113 12.45 -7.67 -13.60
N LEU A 114 11.72 -7.00 -14.48
CA LEU A 114 10.69 -6.05 -14.12
C LEU A 114 9.51 -6.72 -13.41
N ILE A 115 9.15 -7.96 -13.77
CA ILE A 115 8.05 -8.70 -13.14
C ILE A 115 8.26 -8.86 -11.63
N PRO A 116 9.35 -9.49 -11.13
CA PRO A 116 9.57 -9.60 -9.70
C PRO A 116 9.74 -8.25 -9.01
N PHE A 117 10.31 -7.24 -9.67
CA PHE A 117 10.41 -5.89 -9.14
C PHE A 117 9.04 -5.28 -8.85
N VAL A 118 8.09 -5.35 -9.80
CA VAL A 118 6.72 -4.87 -9.62
C VAL A 118 6.02 -5.63 -8.50
N LEU A 119 6.15 -6.95 -8.47
CA LEU A 119 5.55 -7.79 -7.43
C LEU A 119 6.07 -7.44 -6.03
N ILE A 120 7.38 -7.26 -5.88
CA ILE A 120 7.98 -6.81 -4.61
C ILE A 120 7.46 -5.43 -4.24
N SER A 121 7.44 -4.49 -5.17
CA SER A 121 7.02 -3.09 -4.93
C SER A 121 5.58 -2.99 -4.41
N LEU A 122 4.68 -3.87 -4.86
CA LEU A 122 3.29 -3.92 -4.41
C LEU A 122 3.16 -4.42 -2.96
N TYR A 123 4.00 -5.37 -2.54
CA TYR A 123 3.84 -6.08 -1.28
C TYR A 123 4.74 -5.55 -0.16
N ILE A 124 5.86 -4.90 -0.48
CA ILE A 124 6.93 -4.61 0.50
C ILE A 124 6.47 -3.72 1.66
N PHE A 125 5.70 -2.65 1.38
CA PHE A 125 5.24 -1.72 2.42
C PHE A 125 4.12 -2.30 3.29
N PRO A 126 3.11 -3.02 2.75
CA PRO A 126 2.15 -3.76 3.57
C PRO A 126 2.80 -4.85 4.43
N VAL A 127 3.77 -5.59 3.89
CA VAL A 127 4.53 -6.59 4.65
C VAL A 127 5.35 -5.93 5.75
N GLN A 128 6.05 -4.83 5.46
CA GLN A 128 6.79 -4.05 6.45
C GLN A 128 5.87 -3.47 7.55
N ALA A 129 4.63 -3.10 7.20
CA ALA A 129 3.66 -2.59 8.16
C ALA A 129 3.16 -3.66 9.15
N LYS A 130 3.22 -4.93 8.75
CA LYS A 130 2.64 -6.04 9.49
C LYS A 130 3.66 -6.88 10.24
N PHE A 131 4.83 -7.13 9.63
CA PHE A 131 5.84 -8.07 10.14
C PHE A 131 7.09 -7.33 10.60
N GLU A 132 7.54 -7.61 11.83
CA GLU A 132 8.79 -7.09 12.38
C GLU A 132 9.96 -7.99 11.95
N ASN A 133 10.48 -7.78 10.75
CA ASN A 133 11.56 -8.56 10.16
C ASN A 133 12.73 -7.67 9.70
N ASN A 134 13.87 -8.28 9.39
CA ASN A 134 14.97 -7.62 8.70
C ASN A 134 14.59 -7.28 7.25
N ILE A 135 15.24 -6.26 6.66
CA ILE A 135 15.02 -5.79 5.29
C ILE A 135 15.00 -6.95 4.27
N PHE A 136 16.00 -7.83 4.33
CA PHE A 136 16.12 -8.97 3.42
C PHE A 136 14.93 -9.94 3.54
N ASN A 137 14.52 -10.26 4.76
CA ASN A 137 13.38 -11.15 5.00
C ASN A 137 12.07 -10.51 4.54
N ASN A 138 11.91 -9.19 4.67
CA ASN A 138 10.73 -8.49 4.16
C ASN A 138 10.66 -8.53 2.63
N VAL A 139 11.78 -8.34 1.93
CA VAL A 139 11.85 -8.48 0.45
C VAL A 139 11.52 -9.91 0.03
N LYS A 140 12.12 -10.90 0.69
CA LYS A 140 11.84 -12.32 0.43
C LYS A 140 10.37 -12.67 0.67
N ASN A 141 9.80 -12.22 1.79
CA ASN A 141 8.40 -12.45 2.13
C ASN A 141 7.46 -11.74 1.14
N ALA A 142 7.77 -10.50 0.74
CA ALA A 142 7.00 -9.77 -0.26
C ALA A 142 6.95 -10.52 -1.60
N LEU A 143 8.09 -11.00 -2.09
CA LEU A 143 8.16 -11.79 -3.32
C LEU A 143 7.41 -13.12 -3.18
N PHE A 144 7.65 -13.86 -2.09
CA PHE A 144 7.02 -15.15 -1.89
C PHE A 144 5.50 -15.06 -1.76
N MET A 145 5.00 -14.06 -0.99
CA MET A 145 3.57 -13.84 -0.83
C MET A 145 2.91 -13.40 -2.14
N SER A 146 3.58 -12.56 -2.95
CA SER A 146 3.07 -12.10 -4.23
C SER A 146 2.88 -13.24 -5.24
N ILE A 147 3.81 -14.20 -5.27
CA ILE A 147 3.73 -15.38 -6.14
C ILE A 147 2.67 -16.36 -5.61
N ARG A 148 2.66 -16.64 -4.31
CA ARG A 148 1.71 -17.57 -3.70
C ARG A 148 0.26 -17.11 -3.81
N HIS A 149 0.02 -15.80 -3.78
CA HIS A 149 -1.29 -15.17 -3.92
C HIS A 149 -1.45 -14.47 -5.26
N PHE A 150 -1.11 -15.16 -6.35
CA PHE A 150 -1.07 -14.61 -7.70
C PHE A 150 -2.37 -13.88 -8.10
N PHE A 151 -3.54 -14.42 -7.80
CA PHE A 151 -4.82 -13.76 -8.10
C PHE A 151 -5.01 -12.44 -7.34
N CYS A 152 -4.57 -12.38 -6.08
CA CYS A 152 -4.60 -11.12 -5.32
C CYS A 152 -3.60 -10.11 -5.89
N SER A 153 -2.43 -10.57 -6.33
CA SER A 153 -1.42 -9.72 -6.98
C SER A 153 -1.95 -9.15 -8.30
N LEU A 154 -2.63 -9.97 -9.10
CA LEU A 154 -3.27 -9.53 -10.34
C LEU A 154 -4.36 -8.49 -10.06
N LEU A 155 -5.19 -8.71 -9.03
CA LEU A 155 -6.22 -7.76 -8.62
C LEU A 155 -5.61 -6.42 -8.19
N LEU A 156 -4.51 -6.44 -7.42
CA LEU A 156 -3.78 -5.22 -7.04
C LEU A 156 -3.25 -4.48 -8.26
N ILE A 157 -2.64 -5.18 -9.21
CA ILE A 157 -2.16 -4.59 -10.47
C ILE A 157 -3.33 -3.93 -11.23
N VAL A 158 -4.47 -4.61 -11.35
CA VAL A 158 -5.66 -4.07 -12.02
C VAL A 158 -6.15 -2.80 -11.32
N ILE A 159 -6.21 -2.78 -9.99
CA ILE A 159 -6.61 -1.58 -9.22
C ILE A 159 -5.68 -0.40 -9.53
N TYR A 160 -4.36 -0.59 -9.47
CA TYR A 160 -3.42 0.49 -9.74
C TYR A 160 -3.44 0.95 -11.20
N LEU A 161 -3.54 0.03 -12.15
CA LEU A 161 -3.69 0.37 -13.57
C LEU A 161 -4.98 1.16 -13.83
N THR A 162 -6.10 0.75 -13.22
CA THR A 162 -7.37 1.47 -13.35
C THR A 162 -7.26 2.91 -12.83
N ILE A 163 -6.58 3.12 -11.68
CA ILE A 163 -6.36 4.46 -11.12
C ILE A 163 -5.53 5.32 -12.08
N ILE A 164 -4.45 4.75 -12.65
CA ILE A 164 -3.59 5.46 -13.62
C ILE A 164 -4.38 5.80 -14.89
N LEU A 165 -5.12 4.85 -15.45
CA LEU A 165 -5.91 5.06 -16.66
C LEU A 165 -7.01 6.11 -16.44
N LEU A 166 -7.70 6.08 -15.30
CA LEU A 166 -8.69 7.10 -14.96
C LEU A 166 -8.06 8.49 -14.81
N GLY A 167 -6.87 8.58 -14.22
CA GLY A 167 -6.13 9.84 -14.12
C GLY A 167 -5.76 10.43 -15.50
N ILE A 168 -5.39 9.58 -16.46
CA ILE A 168 -5.03 10.03 -17.80
C ILE A 168 -6.28 10.37 -18.62
N SER A 169 -7.34 9.55 -18.54
CA SER A 169 -8.51 9.66 -19.42
C SER A 169 -9.54 10.68 -18.92
N PHE A 170 -9.59 10.96 -17.61
CA PHE A 170 -10.61 11.81 -17.02
C PHE A 170 -9.99 12.83 -16.05
N PRO A 171 -9.59 14.05 -16.53
CA PRO A 171 -8.92 15.06 -15.72
C PRO A 171 -9.62 15.43 -14.40
N PRO A 172 -10.98 15.52 -14.30
CA PRO A 172 -11.65 15.77 -13.02
C PRO A 172 -11.37 14.73 -11.93
N PHE A 173 -11.04 13.49 -12.33
CA PHE A 173 -10.64 12.43 -11.41
C PHE A 173 -9.36 12.78 -10.63
N ILE A 174 -8.43 13.51 -11.24
CA ILE A 174 -7.19 13.96 -10.59
C ILE A 174 -7.54 14.85 -9.37
N GLY A 175 -8.49 15.77 -9.52
CA GLY A 175 -8.95 16.63 -8.43
C GLY A 175 -9.53 15.81 -7.25
N LEU A 176 -10.38 14.84 -7.56
CA LEU A 176 -10.94 13.93 -6.54
C LEU A 176 -9.84 13.07 -5.90
N PHE A 177 -8.90 12.58 -6.70
CA PHE A 177 -7.79 11.76 -6.21
C PHE A 177 -6.87 12.55 -5.27
N LEU A 178 -6.63 13.84 -5.55
CA LEU A 178 -5.88 14.74 -4.69
C LEU A 178 -6.56 15.04 -3.36
N CYS A 179 -7.87 14.87 -3.25
CA CYS A 179 -8.60 15.08 -2.00
C CYS A 179 -8.59 13.88 -1.07
N CYS A 180 -8.67 12.64 -1.60
CA CYS A 180 -8.78 11.43 -0.77
C CYS A 180 -8.22 10.16 -1.40
N GLY A 181 -7.69 10.24 -2.65
CA GLY A 181 -7.36 9.07 -3.46
C GLY A 181 -6.35 8.12 -2.83
N ILE A 182 -5.25 8.63 -2.25
CA ILE A 182 -4.22 7.79 -1.63
C ILE A 182 -4.76 7.08 -0.38
N GLY A 183 -5.53 7.79 0.47
CA GLY A 183 -6.17 7.20 1.63
C GLY A 183 -7.17 6.11 1.26
N LEU A 184 -8.01 6.37 0.25
CA LEU A 184 -8.98 5.42 -0.26
C LEU A 184 -8.32 4.19 -0.89
N THR A 185 -7.31 4.39 -1.72
CA THR A 185 -6.53 3.29 -2.33
C THR A 185 -5.86 2.44 -1.26
N GLY A 186 -5.22 3.08 -0.26
CA GLY A 186 -4.62 2.40 0.87
C GLY A 186 -5.62 1.56 1.65
N TYR A 187 -6.82 2.08 1.87
CA TYR A 187 -7.89 1.36 2.56
C TYR A 187 -8.40 0.15 1.74
N LEU A 188 -8.71 0.36 0.45
CA LEU A 188 -9.19 -0.71 -0.44
C LEU A 188 -8.18 -1.86 -0.56
N THR A 189 -6.91 -1.53 -0.80
CA THR A 189 -5.85 -2.53 -0.93
C THR A 189 -5.53 -3.20 0.41
N SER A 190 -5.68 -2.50 1.55
CA SER A 190 -5.51 -3.09 2.88
C SER A 190 -6.47 -4.24 3.16
N ASN A 191 -7.70 -4.24 2.62
CA ASN A 191 -8.62 -5.36 2.75
C ASN A 191 -8.06 -6.63 2.09
N ILE A 192 -7.42 -6.49 0.92
CA ILE A 192 -6.76 -7.60 0.23
C ILE A 192 -5.60 -8.13 1.06
N PHE A 193 -4.77 -7.24 1.62
CA PHE A 193 -3.63 -7.64 2.46
C PHE A 193 -4.06 -8.30 3.76
N ILE A 194 -5.13 -7.86 4.41
CA ILE A 194 -5.69 -8.52 5.59
C ILE A 194 -6.12 -9.96 5.24
N TYR A 195 -6.79 -10.15 4.10
CA TYR A 195 -7.17 -11.49 3.63
C TYR A 195 -5.96 -12.39 3.41
N ILE A 196 -4.87 -11.86 2.84
CA ILE A 196 -3.62 -12.60 2.63
C ILE A 196 -2.97 -12.92 3.99
N PHE A 197 -2.81 -11.94 4.87
CA PHE A 197 -2.06 -12.08 6.12
C PHE A 197 -2.74 -12.99 7.14
N ARG A 198 -4.06 -13.10 7.13
CA ARG A 198 -4.81 -14.06 7.96
C ARG A 198 -4.31 -15.51 7.81
N LYS A 199 -3.76 -15.87 6.65
CA LYS A 199 -3.22 -17.22 6.41
C LYS A 199 -1.86 -17.46 7.07
N TYR A 200 -1.18 -16.38 7.49
CA TYR A 200 0.17 -16.44 8.07
C TYR A 200 0.18 -16.15 9.57
N ILE A 201 -0.86 -15.51 10.08
CA ILE A 201 -0.99 -15.18 11.52
C ILE A 201 -2.44 -15.45 11.95
N PRO A 202 -2.82 -16.72 12.16
CA PRO A 202 -4.18 -17.09 12.57
C PRO A 202 -4.53 -16.58 13.97
N ASP A 203 -3.58 -16.60 14.91
CA ASP A 203 -3.82 -16.29 16.34
C ASP A 203 -4.11 -14.80 16.61
N GLU A 204 -3.75 -13.91 15.69
CA GLU A 204 -3.96 -12.47 15.85
C GLU A 204 -5.45 -12.07 15.74
N LEU A 205 -6.23 -12.90 15.07
CA LEU A 205 -7.68 -12.71 14.98
C LEU A 205 -8.37 -13.01 16.33
N GLU A 206 -7.91 -14.03 17.03
CA GLU A 206 -8.41 -14.39 18.38
C GLU A 206 -8.04 -13.31 19.38
N GLN A 207 -6.82 -12.80 19.37
CA GLN A 207 -6.36 -11.71 20.26
C GLN A 207 -7.11 -10.39 20.01
N ASP A 208 -7.44 -10.05 18.77
CA ASP A 208 -8.22 -8.85 18.46
C ASP A 208 -9.71 -9.02 18.84
N LEU A 209 -10.25 -10.24 18.74
CA LEU A 209 -11.61 -10.56 19.18
C LEU A 209 -11.74 -10.45 20.70
N ASP A 210 -10.77 -10.98 21.45
CA ASP A 210 -10.72 -10.89 22.92
C ASP A 210 -10.58 -9.44 23.40
N ALA A 211 -9.82 -8.61 22.67
CA ALA A 211 -9.62 -7.21 23.00
C ALA A 211 -10.81 -6.31 22.65
N SER A 212 -11.62 -6.67 21.65
CA SER A 212 -12.75 -5.84 21.17
C SER A 212 -14.14 -6.32 21.59
N GLY A 213 -14.28 -7.57 22.03
CA GLY A 213 -15.57 -8.18 22.41
C GLY A 213 -16.64 -8.18 21.30
N LYS A 214 -16.25 -7.95 20.04
CA LYS A 214 -17.13 -7.89 18.88
C LYS A 214 -16.68 -8.84 17.80
N THR A 215 -17.49 -9.87 17.57
CA THR A 215 -17.40 -10.71 16.36
C THR A 215 -17.85 -9.88 15.16
N PHE A 216 -16.93 -9.55 14.27
CA PHE A 216 -17.28 -9.03 12.95
C PHE A 216 -17.39 -10.22 11.97
N TYR A 217 -18.63 -10.55 11.62
CA TYR A 217 -18.96 -11.39 10.46
C TYR A 217 -18.93 -10.57 9.19
#